data_1cbd9dc9ce9fc85b07001c2b068608fc
#
_entry.id   1cbd9dc9ce9fc85b07001c2b068608fc
#
_cell.length_a   1.000
_cell.length_b   1.000
_cell.length_c   1.000
_cell.angle_alpha   90.00
_cell.angle_beta   90.00
_cell.angle_gamma   90.00
#
_symmetry.space_group_name_H-M   'P 1'
#
loop_
_entity.id
_entity.type
_entity.pdbx_description
1 polymer ?
#
loop_
_entity_poly.entity_id
_entity_poly.type
_entity_poly.pdbx_seq_one_letter_code
_entity_poly.pdbx_strand_id
1 'polypeptide(L)'
;MEHSEMTFRWPAKFGTLMNLDSDSVYYFAEAMGWNFDNAAAKLHNYFKRYIGSGITDLIWDVDGIVPRKDPDGEWKGNRYQRREENGIAVDYAGKHDTTEAIYRLYFEEGVNPVAIWLQECWENRIRPWVSFRMNDVHCANAPTGHSDFFYLAKRKGWMVGNYHDGNRWYGYALDYSVPEVREHFLSYIAEVTELYDAFGIELDFQRTLRCFRDLDSKNCKVMTEFLRQVDAIRKKAETIWGHPWRVMVRLCERPEWAKLYGFDVEAWVRGNLVDAIVPGGYWGSTDSSIPIGEWRALCGGGIPVFWGIEAHTVNMLHLTNADAVSAYYLSAKASGADGLYQFNLFGAPWAWGLCSEDAAYAIPTRRFLTAMNDVQVPGWYEYVPHYLPLSVRPGTAVCHSVTTGKLKTGEDILLHIGVLADEEGKTPADAAEALNVKLNGVPCEYLGVTGESFLEKHYPDTYREQERDRYPWRIFSWRVRETNRQRLTGESVTAVFSAAIPLQIDYFELANGEFNEQDGKRR
;
A
#
# COMPACT_ATOMS: atom_id res chain seq x y z
N MET A 1 20.48 18.60 -18.26
CA MET A 1 19.18 18.45 -18.96
C MET A 1 18.22 19.45 -18.37
N GLU A 2 17.42 20.16 -19.16
CA GLU A 2 16.44 21.07 -18.61
C GLU A 2 15.31 20.26 -17.97
N HIS A 3 15.31 20.17 -16.65
CA HIS A 3 14.24 19.53 -15.86
C HIS A 3 12.88 20.24 -16.02
N SER A 4 12.87 21.40 -16.68
CA SER A 4 11.73 22.31 -16.79
C SER A 4 10.48 21.73 -17.48
N GLU A 5 10.66 20.89 -18.52
CA GLU A 5 9.50 20.37 -19.26
C GLU A 5 8.77 19.21 -18.55
N MET A 6 9.45 18.48 -17.68
CA MET A 6 8.84 17.36 -16.93
C MET A 6 8.02 17.82 -15.73
N THR A 7 8.37 18.96 -15.16
CA THR A 7 7.77 19.46 -13.91
C THR A 7 6.42 20.16 -14.09
N PHE A 8 6.17 20.76 -15.27
CA PHE A 8 5.00 21.62 -15.46
C PHE A 8 3.68 20.91 -15.73
N ARG A 9 3.67 19.62 -16.04
CA ARG A 9 2.46 18.87 -16.41
C ARG A 9 2.29 17.58 -15.62
N TRP A 10 2.37 17.64 -14.32
CA TRP A 10 2.13 16.46 -13.49
C TRP A 10 0.81 16.57 -12.72
N PRO A 11 0.00 15.49 -12.75
CA PRO A 11 0.00 14.41 -13.73
C PRO A 11 -0.62 14.85 -15.05
N ALA A 12 0.05 14.62 -16.17
CA ALA A 12 -0.47 14.99 -17.49
C ALA A 12 -1.48 13.98 -18.04
N LYS A 13 -1.49 12.76 -17.51
CA LYS A 13 -2.32 11.61 -17.88
C LYS A 13 -2.39 10.65 -16.70
N PHE A 14 -3.25 9.63 -16.78
CA PHE A 14 -3.30 8.57 -15.79
C PHE A 14 -1.89 7.98 -15.57
N GLY A 15 -1.41 8.08 -14.34
CA GLY A 15 -0.05 7.67 -13.96
C GLY A 15 0.00 6.24 -13.45
N THR A 16 1.18 5.62 -13.57
CA THR A 16 1.53 4.39 -12.85
C THR A 16 2.74 4.68 -11.98
N LEU A 17 2.49 4.66 -10.69
CA LEU A 17 3.47 4.95 -9.66
C LEU A 17 3.93 3.63 -9.05
N MET A 18 5.24 3.37 -9.03
CA MET A 18 5.81 2.14 -8.46
C MET A 18 6.65 2.49 -7.24
N ASN A 19 6.30 1.91 -6.09
CA ASN A 19 7.09 2.02 -4.87
C ASN A 19 8.11 0.89 -4.77
N LEU A 20 9.37 1.26 -4.51
CA LEU A 20 10.48 0.36 -4.22
C LEU A 20 10.76 0.39 -2.72
N ASP A 21 10.89 -0.79 -2.14
CA ASP A 21 11.32 -0.96 -0.76
C ASP A 21 12.83 -0.66 -0.60
N SER A 22 13.26 -0.26 0.59
CA SER A 22 14.68 -0.14 0.95
C SER A 22 15.44 -1.46 0.73
N ASP A 23 14.80 -2.60 0.94
CA ASP A 23 15.34 -3.94 0.65
C ASP A 23 15.62 -4.17 -0.85
N SER A 24 15.22 -3.27 -1.74
CA SER A 24 15.57 -3.35 -3.16
C SER A 24 17.07 -3.40 -3.39
N VAL A 25 17.88 -2.86 -2.47
CA VAL A 25 19.35 -2.96 -2.52
C VAL A 25 19.82 -4.41 -2.38
N TYR A 26 19.16 -5.21 -1.54
CA TYR A 26 19.37 -6.66 -1.45
C TYR A 26 19.05 -7.34 -2.78
N TYR A 27 17.91 -7.02 -3.40
CA TYR A 27 17.53 -7.60 -4.68
C TYR A 27 18.46 -7.20 -5.82
N PHE A 28 19.08 -6.01 -5.75
CA PHE A 28 20.15 -5.64 -6.67
C PHE A 28 21.38 -6.53 -6.47
N ALA A 29 21.78 -6.75 -5.22
CA ALA A 29 22.92 -7.61 -4.91
C ALA A 29 22.67 -9.05 -5.37
N GLU A 30 21.47 -9.60 -5.14
CA GLU A 30 21.06 -10.91 -5.67
C GLU A 30 21.14 -10.98 -7.20
N ALA A 31 20.55 -9.99 -7.88
CA ALA A 31 20.57 -9.93 -9.34
C ALA A 31 22.01 -9.83 -9.91
N MET A 32 22.95 -9.27 -9.15
CA MET A 32 24.37 -9.23 -9.47
C MET A 32 25.12 -10.52 -9.06
N GLY A 33 24.44 -11.49 -8.44
CA GLY A 33 25.04 -12.71 -7.90
C GLY A 33 26.04 -12.42 -6.78
N TRP A 34 25.83 -11.36 -6.02
CA TRP A 34 26.74 -10.84 -4.97
C TRP A 34 28.16 -10.55 -5.47
N ASN A 35 28.32 -10.42 -6.78
CA ASN A 35 29.54 -9.95 -7.42
C ASN A 35 29.42 -8.45 -7.71
N PHE A 36 30.16 -7.63 -6.99
CA PHE A 36 30.14 -6.19 -7.10
C PHE A 36 31.12 -5.61 -8.12
N ASP A 37 31.92 -6.44 -8.80
CA ASP A 37 32.75 -5.99 -9.89
C ASP A 37 31.94 -5.22 -10.93
N ASN A 38 32.33 -3.99 -11.27
CA ASN A 38 31.61 -3.09 -12.15
C ASN A 38 30.16 -2.78 -11.65
N ALA A 39 29.97 -2.67 -10.35
CA ALA A 39 28.66 -2.47 -9.71
C ALA A 39 27.85 -1.32 -10.32
N ALA A 40 28.48 -0.18 -10.64
CA ALA A 40 27.81 0.95 -11.27
C ALA A 40 27.14 0.56 -12.60
N ALA A 41 27.86 -0.12 -13.51
CA ALA A 41 27.31 -0.55 -14.79
C ALA A 41 26.18 -1.58 -14.62
N LYS A 42 26.30 -2.47 -13.63
CA LYS A 42 25.27 -3.46 -13.31
C LYS A 42 24.01 -2.80 -12.75
N LEU A 43 24.14 -1.78 -11.89
CA LEU A 43 23.02 -1.00 -11.36
C LEU A 43 22.31 -0.20 -12.47
N HIS A 44 23.04 0.48 -13.34
CA HIS A 44 22.46 1.13 -14.52
C HIS A 44 21.62 0.12 -15.34
N ASN A 45 22.18 -1.07 -15.61
CA ASN A 45 21.45 -2.10 -16.34
C ASN A 45 20.23 -2.63 -15.57
N TYR A 46 20.31 -2.74 -14.26
CA TYR A 46 19.18 -3.16 -13.43
C TYR A 46 18.00 -2.19 -13.51
N PHE A 47 18.26 -0.88 -13.45
CA PHE A 47 17.20 0.13 -13.53
C PHE A 47 16.57 0.26 -14.91
N LYS A 48 17.25 -0.16 -15.98
CA LYS A 48 16.70 -0.15 -17.34
C LYS A 48 15.44 -0.97 -17.50
N ARG A 49 15.17 -1.93 -16.62
CA ARG A 49 13.92 -2.71 -16.64
C ARG A 49 12.66 -1.86 -16.46
N TYR A 50 12.76 -0.70 -15.84
CA TYR A 50 11.62 0.22 -15.66
C TYR A 50 11.38 1.10 -16.88
N ILE A 51 12.33 1.20 -17.79
CA ILE A 51 12.26 2.06 -18.97
C ILE A 51 11.30 1.45 -19.98
N GLY A 52 10.33 2.25 -20.42
CA GLY A 52 9.30 1.77 -21.37
C GLY A 52 8.28 0.80 -20.79
N SER A 53 8.31 0.53 -19.49
CA SER A 53 7.38 -0.38 -18.81
C SER A 53 5.97 0.22 -18.61
N GLY A 54 5.79 1.52 -18.84
CA GLY A 54 4.56 2.25 -18.52
C GLY A 54 4.58 2.96 -17.16
N ILE A 55 5.60 2.71 -16.33
CA ILE A 55 5.82 3.44 -15.08
C ILE A 55 6.10 4.90 -15.39
N THR A 56 5.39 5.80 -14.73
CA THR A 56 5.55 7.26 -14.87
C THR A 56 6.32 7.88 -13.73
N ASP A 57 6.24 7.26 -12.56
CA ASP A 57 6.85 7.70 -11.31
C ASP A 57 7.47 6.51 -10.59
N LEU A 58 8.70 6.63 -10.16
CA LEU A 58 9.39 5.60 -9.38
C LEU A 58 9.71 6.17 -8.01
N ILE A 59 9.14 5.56 -7.00
CA ILE A 59 9.25 5.99 -5.61
C ILE A 59 10.17 5.01 -4.90
N TRP A 60 11.20 5.49 -4.22
CA TRP A 60 12.09 4.63 -3.47
C TRP A 60 12.12 5.02 -1.99
N ASP A 61 11.79 4.04 -1.16
CA ASP A 61 12.01 4.14 0.28
C ASP A 61 13.50 4.16 0.55
N VAL A 62 13.98 5.34 0.96
CA VAL A 62 15.41 5.57 1.18
C VAL A 62 15.84 5.35 2.63
N ASP A 63 14.92 4.89 3.47
CA ASP A 63 15.21 4.60 4.86
C ASP A 63 16.29 3.53 4.97
N GLY A 64 17.38 3.90 5.61
CA GLY A 64 18.50 3.00 5.83
C GLY A 64 19.49 2.83 4.67
N ILE A 65 19.20 3.32 3.47
CA ILE A 65 20.07 3.12 2.29
C ILE A 65 20.90 4.36 1.89
N VAL A 66 20.75 5.46 2.60
CA VAL A 66 21.48 6.71 2.35
C VAL A 66 22.53 6.93 3.41
N PRO A 67 23.79 6.52 3.21
CA PRO A 67 24.88 6.90 4.11
C PRO A 67 25.27 8.36 3.89
N ARG A 68 25.80 8.99 4.92
CA ARG A 68 26.32 10.35 4.87
C ARG A 68 27.82 10.38 5.08
N LYS A 69 28.46 11.43 4.60
CA LYS A 69 29.84 11.77 5.00
C LYS A 69 29.80 12.68 6.21
N ASP A 70 30.66 12.39 7.17
CA ASP A 70 30.92 13.34 8.26
C ASP A 70 31.81 14.52 7.78
N PRO A 71 32.04 15.52 8.65
CA PRO A 71 32.91 16.65 8.31
C PRO A 71 34.35 16.25 7.93
N ASP A 72 34.81 15.09 8.40
CA ASP A 72 36.15 14.56 8.11
C ASP A 72 36.19 13.80 6.76
N GLY A 73 35.05 13.67 6.09
CA GLY A 73 34.89 13.00 4.80
C GLY A 73 34.72 11.49 4.87
N GLU A 74 34.65 10.93 6.05
CA GLU A 74 34.36 9.50 6.26
C GLU A 74 32.87 9.21 6.12
N TRP A 75 32.55 8.08 5.49
CA TRP A 75 31.20 7.60 5.40
C TRP A 75 30.73 7.04 6.76
N LYS A 76 29.59 7.53 7.23
CA LYS A 76 28.91 7.01 8.42
C LYS A 76 27.50 6.59 8.07
N GLY A 77 26.92 5.67 8.83
CA GLY A 77 25.53 5.29 8.68
C GLY A 77 24.64 6.54 8.71
N ASN A 78 23.48 6.46 8.06
CA ASN A 78 22.55 7.60 8.04
C ASN A 78 22.00 7.89 9.45
N ARG A 79 21.37 9.05 9.60
CA ARG A 79 20.79 9.46 10.90
C ARG A 79 19.68 8.51 11.36
N TYR A 80 19.00 7.85 10.43
CA TYR A 80 17.92 6.92 10.74
C TYR A 80 18.43 5.61 11.35
N GLN A 81 19.58 5.10 10.89
CA GLN A 81 20.13 3.80 11.31
C GLN A 81 21.39 3.89 12.18
N ARG A 82 21.71 5.05 12.75
CA ARG A 82 22.92 5.23 13.54
C ARG A 82 22.93 4.32 14.76
N ARG A 83 23.95 3.46 14.89
CA ARG A 83 24.13 2.47 15.96
C ARG A 83 25.36 2.70 16.83
N GLU A 84 25.90 3.92 16.84
CA GLU A 84 27.19 4.23 17.52
C GLU A 84 27.10 4.18 19.05
N GLU A 85 25.94 4.55 19.64
CA GLU A 85 25.80 4.62 21.09
C GLU A 85 25.66 3.26 21.80
N ASN A 86 25.28 2.20 21.07
CA ASN A 86 25.03 0.88 21.65
C ASN A 86 26.19 -0.09 21.47
N GLY A 87 27.31 0.33 20.88
CA GLY A 87 28.51 -0.51 20.69
C GLY A 87 28.26 -1.75 19.83
N ILE A 88 27.17 -1.78 19.06
CA ILE A 88 26.84 -2.86 18.14
C ILE A 88 27.63 -2.60 16.86
N ALA A 89 28.83 -3.15 16.79
CA ALA A 89 29.50 -3.33 15.51
C ALA A 89 28.59 -4.18 14.65
N VAL A 90 28.21 -3.66 13.49
CA VAL A 90 27.44 -4.44 12.52
C VAL A 90 28.40 -5.49 12.01
N ASP A 91 28.19 -6.72 12.43
CA ASP A 91 28.94 -7.86 11.92
C ASP A 91 28.34 -8.25 10.57
N TYR A 92 28.97 -7.77 9.50
CA TYR A 92 28.60 -8.08 8.11
C TYR A 92 29.14 -9.45 7.66
N ALA A 93 29.96 -10.10 8.44
CA ALA A 93 30.63 -11.32 8.05
C ALA A 93 29.63 -12.47 7.87
N GLY A 94 29.38 -12.83 6.62
CA GLY A 94 28.63 -14.02 6.23
C GLY A 94 27.11 -13.89 6.17
N LYS A 95 26.56 -12.67 6.14
CA LYS A 95 25.13 -12.43 5.92
C LYS A 95 24.92 -11.69 4.61
N HIS A 96 24.27 -12.35 3.67
CA HIS A 96 23.75 -11.71 2.49
C HIS A 96 22.45 -10.96 2.87
N ASP A 97 22.55 -9.69 3.23
CA ASP A 97 21.41 -8.84 3.58
C ASP A 97 21.57 -7.42 3.00
N THR A 98 20.53 -6.60 3.13
CA THR A 98 20.50 -5.21 2.66
C THR A 98 21.68 -4.40 3.21
N THR A 99 22.06 -4.64 4.45
CA THR A 99 23.15 -3.89 5.13
C THR A 99 24.51 -4.23 4.52
N GLU A 100 24.78 -5.52 4.25
CA GLU A 100 25.99 -5.94 3.54
C GLU A 100 26.04 -5.33 2.14
N ALA A 101 24.94 -5.38 1.39
CA ALA A 101 24.88 -4.82 0.04
C ALA A 101 25.18 -3.31 0.03
N ILE A 102 24.60 -2.55 0.97
CA ILE A 102 24.87 -1.12 1.14
C ILE A 102 26.34 -0.88 1.47
N TYR A 103 26.89 -1.60 2.44
CA TYR A 103 28.28 -1.47 2.84
C TYR A 103 29.21 -1.68 1.64
N ARG A 104 29.06 -2.78 0.91
CA ARG A 104 29.92 -3.12 -0.22
C ARG A 104 29.81 -2.09 -1.35
N LEU A 105 28.58 -1.67 -1.70
CA LEU A 105 28.39 -0.66 -2.74
C LEU A 105 29.05 0.67 -2.39
N TYR A 106 28.78 1.21 -1.22
CA TYR A 106 29.26 2.54 -0.85
C TYR A 106 30.73 2.57 -0.43
N PHE A 107 31.17 1.59 0.37
CA PHE A 107 32.48 1.66 1.02
C PHE A 107 33.56 0.86 0.30
N GLU A 108 33.23 -0.27 -0.33
CA GLU A 108 34.20 -1.06 -1.07
C GLU A 108 34.30 -0.60 -2.53
N GLU A 109 33.15 -0.42 -3.20
CA GLU A 109 33.12 -0.07 -4.62
C GLU A 109 33.02 1.45 -4.87
N GLY A 110 32.70 2.25 -3.86
CA GLY A 110 32.50 3.70 -4.01
C GLY A 110 31.28 4.07 -4.86
N VAL A 111 30.28 3.18 -4.95
CA VAL A 111 29.11 3.33 -5.80
C VAL A 111 27.90 3.75 -4.96
N ASN A 112 27.23 4.81 -5.39
CA ASN A 112 25.99 5.30 -4.78
C ASN A 112 24.77 4.82 -5.59
N PRO A 113 24.02 3.81 -5.11
CA PRO A 113 22.88 3.26 -5.84
C PRO A 113 21.73 4.28 -6.00
N VAL A 114 21.53 5.17 -5.02
CA VAL A 114 20.49 6.21 -5.10
C VAL A 114 20.81 7.22 -6.18
N ALA A 115 22.07 7.65 -6.30
CA ALA A 115 22.50 8.57 -7.35
C ALA A 115 22.32 7.96 -8.75
N ILE A 116 22.66 6.68 -8.93
CA ILE A 116 22.47 5.97 -10.21
C ILE A 116 20.97 5.86 -10.54
N TRP A 117 20.13 5.50 -9.56
CA TRP A 117 18.70 5.43 -9.76
C TRP A 117 18.10 6.77 -10.20
N LEU A 118 18.47 7.87 -9.51
CA LEU A 118 18.03 9.21 -9.88
C LEU A 118 18.44 9.57 -11.31
N GLN A 119 19.70 9.28 -11.67
CA GLN A 119 20.20 9.52 -13.02
C GLN A 119 19.36 8.77 -14.06
N GLU A 120 19.14 7.46 -13.89
CA GLU A 120 18.34 6.66 -14.82
C GLU A 120 16.91 7.17 -14.91
N CYS A 121 16.30 7.57 -13.79
CA CYS A 121 14.95 8.13 -13.80
C CYS A 121 14.87 9.43 -14.61
N TRP A 122 15.77 10.40 -14.34
CA TRP A 122 15.79 11.68 -15.02
C TRP A 122 16.10 11.55 -16.51
N GLU A 123 17.08 10.74 -16.88
CA GLU A 123 17.45 10.52 -18.28
C GLU A 123 16.32 9.88 -19.11
N ASN A 124 15.48 9.07 -18.46
CA ASN A 124 14.41 8.33 -19.11
C ASN A 124 13.01 8.90 -18.86
N ARG A 125 12.90 10.11 -18.30
CA ARG A 125 11.65 10.82 -18.04
C ARG A 125 10.70 10.07 -17.11
N ILE A 126 11.24 9.29 -16.17
CA ILE A 126 10.53 8.74 -15.02
C ILE A 126 10.75 9.70 -13.86
N ARG A 127 9.68 10.12 -13.17
CA ARG A 127 9.83 11.04 -12.04
C ARG A 127 10.29 10.27 -10.79
N PRO A 128 11.48 10.57 -10.23
CA PRO A 128 11.97 9.93 -9.03
C PRO A 128 11.43 10.62 -7.78
N TRP A 129 10.91 9.84 -6.84
CA TRP A 129 10.45 10.32 -5.54
C TRP A 129 11.23 9.64 -4.43
N VAL A 130 11.79 10.42 -3.51
CA VAL A 130 12.35 9.89 -2.27
C VAL A 130 11.24 9.67 -1.27
N SER A 131 11.08 8.43 -0.81
CA SER A 131 10.04 8.04 0.15
C SER A 131 10.61 7.87 1.54
N PHE A 132 9.81 8.25 2.53
CA PHE A 132 10.11 8.11 3.95
C PHE A 132 8.97 7.36 4.63
N ARG A 133 9.25 6.22 5.22
CA ARG A 133 8.30 5.50 6.07
C ARG A 133 8.18 6.20 7.41
N MET A 134 7.14 7.00 7.57
CA MET A 134 7.00 7.92 8.68
C MET A 134 6.86 7.24 10.05
N ASN A 135 6.51 5.97 10.08
CA ASN A 135 6.44 5.20 11.32
C ASN A 135 6.57 3.69 11.06
N ASP A 136 7.70 3.26 10.50
CA ASP A 136 7.97 1.83 10.31
C ASP A 136 8.30 1.16 11.65
N VAL A 137 7.56 0.12 11.98
CA VAL A 137 7.73 -0.64 13.23
C VAL A 137 8.36 -2.02 13.03
N HIS A 138 8.85 -2.32 11.82
CA HIS A 138 9.55 -3.58 11.56
C HIS A 138 10.75 -3.73 12.49
N CYS A 139 10.88 -4.92 13.05
CA CYS A 139 11.98 -5.26 13.97
C CYS A 139 12.11 -4.33 15.21
N ALA A 140 11.14 -3.47 15.50
CA ALA A 140 11.17 -2.58 16.66
C ALA A 140 11.28 -3.32 18.01
N ASN A 141 10.90 -4.58 18.04
CA ASN A 141 11.05 -5.47 19.20
C ASN A 141 12.40 -6.21 19.25
N ALA A 142 13.19 -6.19 18.17
CA ALA A 142 14.47 -6.87 18.12
C ALA A 142 15.57 -6.05 18.79
N PRO A 143 16.49 -6.66 19.54
CA PRO A 143 17.60 -5.93 20.17
C PRO A 143 18.56 -5.25 19.19
N THR A 144 18.57 -5.70 17.94
CA THR A 144 19.52 -5.29 16.90
C THR A 144 18.84 -4.72 15.65
N GLY A 145 17.51 -4.57 15.66
CA GLY A 145 16.74 -4.36 14.44
C GLY A 145 16.52 -2.90 14.04
N HIS A 146 16.67 -1.95 14.96
CA HIS A 146 16.37 -0.54 14.71
C HIS A 146 17.52 0.41 15.02
N SER A 147 17.35 1.67 14.56
CA SER A 147 18.27 2.78 14.81
C SER A 147 18.43 3.09 16.30
N ASP A 148 19.52 3.76 16.64
CA ASP A 148 19.76 4.27 17.99
C ASP A 148 18.64 5.20 18.46
N PHE A 149 18.01 5.93 17.54
CA PHE A 149 16.88 6.79 17.89
C PHE A 149 15.68 5.99 18.41
N PHE A 150 15.37 4.83 17.83
CA PHE A 150 14.29 3.96 18.34
C PHE A 150 14.60 3.41 19.73
N TYR A 151 15.85 3.04 20.00
CA TYR A 151 16.26 2.63 21.35
C TYR A 151 16.14 3.78 22.36
N LEU A 152 16.53 5.00 21.96
CA LEU A 152 16.36 6.18 22.78
C LEU A 152 14.88 6.45 23.03
N ALA A 153 14.06 6.45 22.00
CA ALA A 153 12.62 6.67 22.07
C ALA A 153 11.94 5.67 23.02
N LYS A 154 12.32 4.39 22.92
CA LYS A 154 11.84 3.35 23.82
C LYS A 154 12.18 3.64 25.28
N ARG A 155 13.45 3.98 25.58
CA ARG A 155 13.90 4.33 26.93
C ARG A 155 13.22 5.59 27.49
N LYS A 156 12.88 6.53 26.62
CA LYS A 156 12.22 7.80 26.97
C LYS A 156 10.69 7.70 27.01
N GLY A 157 10.12 6.58 26.58
CA GLY A 157 8.68 6.40 26.49
C GLY A 157 8.02 7.26 25.39
N TRP A 158 8.73 7.54 24.30
CA TRP A 158 8.24 8.32 23.14
C TRP A 158 7.48 7.46 22.12
N MET A 159 6.91 6.36 22.58
CA MET A 159 6.16 5.44 21.72
C MET A 159 4.67 5.49 22.05
N VAL A 160 3.88 5.12 21.06
CA VAL A 160 2.42 5.22 21.09
C VAL A 160 1.82 4.29 22.13
N GLY A 161 2.25 3.04 22.19
CA GLY A 161 1.64 2.03 23.02
C GLY A 161 2.40 1.69 24.29
N ASN A 162 1.71 0.93 25.13
CA ASN A 162 2.33 0.25 26.25
C ASN A 162 2.71 -1.16 25.77
N TYR A 163 3.99 -1.51 25.83
CA TYR A 163 4.52 -2.82 25.40
C TYR A 163 3.89 -4.02 26.12
N HIS A 164 3.14 -3.76 27.18
CA HIS A 164 2.54 -4.78 28.02
C HIS A 164 1.14 -5.21 27.58
N ASP A 165 0.52 -4.50 26.64
CA ASP A 165 -0.89 -4.70 26.27
C ASP A 165 -1.12 -5.81 25.22
N GLY A 166 -0.14 -6.69 24.98
CA GLY A 166 -0.28 -7.78 24.01
C GLY A 166 -0.25 -7.34 22.53
N ASN A 167 -0.52 -6.10 22.24
CA ASN A 167 -0.46 -5.49 20.91
C ASN A 167 0.95 -4.96 20.62
N ARG A 168 1.85 -5.91 20.39
CA ARG A 168 3.28 -5.63 20.35
C ARG A 168 3.72 -4.78 19.17
N TRP A 169 2.99 -4.84 18.06
CA TRP A 169 3.40 -4.22 16.82
C TRP A 169 3.23 -2.70 16.87
N TYR A 170 2.00 -2.21 17.04
CA TYR A 170 1.72 -0.77 17.10
C TYR A 170 2.25 -0.09 18.35
N GLY A 171 2.42 -0.83 19.43
CA GLY A 171 3.00 -0.30 20.66
C GLY A 171 4.38 0.32 20.47
N TYR A 172 5.10 -0.09 19.43
CA TYR A 172 6.42 0.43 19.08
C TYR A 172 6.40 1.64 18.14
N ALA A 173 5.24 2.04 17.63
CA ALA A 173 5.14 3.23 16.80
C ALA A 173 5.56 4.48 17.57
N LEU A 174 6.26 5.39 16.90
CA LEU A 174 6.75 6.63 17.51
C LEU A 174 5.59 7.63 17.68
N ASP A 175 5.58 8.31 18.83
CA ASP A 175 4.55 9.29 19.17
C ASP A 175 4.93 10.68 18.65
N TYR A 176 4.27 11.13 17.61
CA TYR A 176 4.49 12.44 17.00
C TYR A 176 4.02 13.62 17.85
N SER A 177 3.36 13.40 19.00
CA SER A 177 3.13 14.45 19.98
C SER A 177 4.46 14.92 20.61
N VAL A 178 5.50 14.07 20.60
CA VAL A 178 6.84 14.34 21.10
C VAL A 178 7.63 15.16 20.08
N PRO A 179 8.13 16.36 20.46
CA PRO A 179 8.89 17.22 19.55
C PRO A 179 10.13 16.54 18.95
N GLU A 180 10.87 15.80 19.76
CA GLU A 180 12.10 15.11 19.37
C GLU A 180 11.87 14.05 18.30
N VAL A 181 10.70 13.40 18.29
CA VAL A 181 10.30 12.47 17.22
C VAL A 181 10.14 13.23 15.91
N ARG A 182 9.43 14.34 15.91
CA ARG A 182 9.26 15.16 14.71
C ARG A 182 10.58 15.73 14.21
N GLU A 183 11.42 16.22 15.11
CA GLU A 183 12.75 16.76 14.77
C GLU A 183 13.65 15.70 14.12
N HIS A 184 13.61 14.46 14.60
CA HIS A 184 14.33 13.35 14.01
C HIS A 184 13.95 13.16 12.54
N PHE A 185 12.66 13.03 12.21
CA PHE A 185 12.21 12.87 10.83
C PHE A 185 12.52 14.10 9.98
N LEU A 186 12.26 15.31 10.47
CA LEU A 186 12.56 16.55 9.75
C LEU A 186 14.06 16.65 9.42
N SER A 187 14.93 16.31 10.35
CA SER A 187 16.38 16.34 10.13
C SER A 187 16.80 15.32 9.06
N TYR A 188 16.16 14.16 9.03
CA TYR A 188 16.43 13.12 8.02
C TYR A 188 15.91 13.53 6.65
N ILE A 189 14.68 14.01 6.55
CA ILE A 189 14.11 14.54 5.30
C ILE A 189 15.00 15.67 4.75
N ALA A 190 15.44 16.60 5.60
CA ALA A 190 16.33 17.70 5.19
C ALA A 190 17.66 17.16 4.64
N GLU A 191 18.28 16.18 5.31
CA GLU A 191 19.54 15.58 4.87
C GLU A 191 19.42 14.95 3.47
N VAL A 192 18.37 14.15 3.26
CA VAL A 192 18.15 13.47 1.96
C VAL A 192 17.87 14.47 0.86
N THR A 193 17.02 15.46 1.10
CA THR A 193 16.66 16.46 0.08
C THR A 193 17.81 17.42 -0.26
N GLU A 194 18.78 17.58 0.62
CA GLU A 194 20.00 18.34 0.32
C GLU A 194 21.02 17.54 -0.49
N LEU A 195 21.01 16.22 -0.37
CA LEU A 195 21.99 15.32 -1.02
C LEU A 195 21.56 14.86 -2.42
N TYR A 196 20.25 14.78 -2.68
CA TYR A 196 19.71 14.08 -3.84
C TYR A 196 18.69 14.94 -4.59
N ASP A 197 18.88 15.04 -5.92
CA ASP A 197 17.99 15.75 -6.83
C ASP A 197 16.82 14.84 -7.24
N ALA A 198 15.70 14.90 -6.51
CA ALA A 198 14.50 14.14 -6.81
C ALA A 198 13.36 15.04 -7.33
N PHE A 199 12.31 14.45 -7.87
CA PHE A 199 11.10 15.16 -8.26
C PHE A 199 10.29 15.63 -7.05
N GLY A 200 10.35 14.88 -5.95
CA GLY A 200 9.64 15.20 -4.73
C GLY A 200 9.87 14.22 -3.59
N ILE A 201 9.13 14.45 -2.53
CA ILE A 201 9.13 13.70 -1.28
C ILE A 201 7.82 12.91 -1.19
N GLU A 202 7.88 11.64 -0.84
CA GLU A 202 6.73 10.90 -0.33
C GLU A 202 6.85 10.74 1.18
N LEU A 203 5.78 11.07 1.89
CA LEU A 203 5.60 10.74 3.30
C LEU A 203 4.65 9.55 3.39
N ASP A 204 5.19 8.36 3.64
CA ASP A 204 4.41 7.14 3.76
C ASP A 204 3.93 6.93 5.19
N PHE A 205 2.69 7.40 5.48
CA PHE A 205 2.01 7.13 6.74
C PHE A 205 1.25 5.81 6.74
N GLN A 206 1.07 5.17 5.58
CA GLN A 206 0.29 3.93 5.47
C GLN A 206 1.08 2.72 5.99
N ARG A 207 2.38 2.84 6.14
CA ARG A 207 3.20 1.76 6.73
C ARG A 207 2.81 1.49 8.19
N THR A 208 2.52 2.53 8.96
CA THR A 208 1.90 2.47 10.28
C THR A 208 1.15 3.78 10.51
N LEU A 209 -0.17 3.73 10.42
CA LEU A 209 -1.02 4.94 10.54
C LEU A 209 -0.95 5.59 11.91
N ARG A 210 -0.64 4.82 12.96
CA ARG A 210 -0.69 5.30 14.32
C ARG A 210 0.54 6.14 14.67
N CYS A 211 0.36 7.45 14.59
CA CYS A 211 1.37 8.46 14.94
C CYS A 211 1.12 9.11 16.32
N PHE A 212 0.07 8.74 17.03
CA PHE A 212 -0.31 9.33 18.32
C PHE A 212 -0.89 8.27 19.26
N ARG A 213 -0.73 8.45 20.58
CA ARG A 213 -1.28 7.54 21.60
C ARG A 213 -2.79 7.46 21.53
N ASP A 214 -3.43 8.62 21.44
CA ASP A 214 -4.88 8.72 21.35
C ASP A 214 -5.31 9.05 19.92
N LEU A 215 -6.34 8.38 19.44
CA LEU A 215 -6.98 8.72 18.18
C LEU A 215 -7.91 9.92 18.42
N ASP A 216 -7.37 11.12 18.22
CA ASP A 216 -8.09 12.37 18.47
C ASP A 216 -7.78 13.40 17.38
N SER A 217 -8.80 14.00 16.84
CA SER A 217 -8.67 15.09 15.85
C SER A 217 -7.84 16.29 16.33
N LYS A 218 -7.60 16.46 17.64
CA LYS A 218 -6.62 17.44 18.18
C LYS A 218 -5.22 17.26 17.59
N ASN A 219 -4.85 16.03 17.27
CA ASN A 219 -3.57 15.68 16.70
C ASN A 219 -3.35 16.27 15.30
N CYS A 220 -4.45 16.62 14.60
CA CYS A 220 -4.41 17.29 13.30
C CYS A 220 -3.55 18.56 13.32
N LYS A 221 -3.57 19.32 14.42
CA LYS A 221 -2.76 20.54 14.54
C LYS A 221 -1.27 20.24 14.60
N VAL A 222 -0.90 19.18 15.33
CA VAL A 222 0.51 18.75 15.47
C VAL A 222 1.04 18.28 14.13
N MET A 223 0.29 17.43 13.45
CA MET A 223 0.70 16.89 12.15
C MET A 223 0.70 17.98 11.06
N THR A 224 -0.25 18.90 11.08
CA THR A 224 -0.26 20.04 10.14
C THR A 224 0.96 20.95 10.34
N GLU A 225 1.38 21.17 11.59
CA GLU A 225 2.61 21.93 11.86
C GLU A 225 3.86 21.18 11.39
N PHE A 226 3.89 19.86 11.57
CA PHE A 226 4.95 19.03 11.01
C PHE A 226 5.03 19.19 9.47
N LEU A 227 3.89 19.12 8.77
CA LEU A 227 3.83 19.31 7.31
C LEU A 227 4.29 20.73 6.87
N ARG A 228 4.04 21.78 7.68
CA ARG A 228 4.60 23.13 7.40
C ARG A 228 6.13 23.14 7.45
N GLN A 229 6.71 22.40 8.38
CA GLN A 229 8.16 22.28 8.47
C GLN A 229 8.73 21.46 7.32
N VAL A 230 8.04 20.40 6.88
CA VAL A 230 8.38 19.67 5.63
C VAL A 230 8.31 20.60 4.42
N ASP A 231 7.29 21.46 4.32
CA ASP A 231 7.17 22.45 3.24
C ASP A 231 8.35 23.46 3.23
N ALA A 232 8.85 23.84 4.41
CA ALA A 232 10.04 24.68 4.50
C ALA A 232 11.29 23.95 3.98
N ILE A 233 11.44 22.66 4.29
CA ILE A 233 12.52 21.82 3.73
C ILE A 233 12.37 21.69 2.22
N ARG A 234 11.17 21.43 1.72
CA ARG A 234 10.86 21.37 0.28
C ARG A 234 11.32 22.64 -0.44
N LYS A 235 10.96 23.83 0.07
CA LYS A 235 11.35 25.12 -0.51
C LYS A 235 12.85 25.35 -0.52
N LYS A 236 13.56 24.81 0.49
CA LYS A 236 15.02 24.81 0.49
C LYS A 236 15.58 23.91 -0.60
N ALA A 237 15.02 22.71 -0.79
CA ALA A 237 15.40 21.80 -1.87
C ALA A 237 15.16 22.44 -3.26
N GLU A 238 14.00 23.12 -3.46
CA GLU A 238 13.74 23.90 -4.69
C GLU A 238 14.82 24.93 -4.98
N THR A 239 15.32 25.57 -3.94
CA THR A 239 16.42 26.56 -4.07
C THR A 239 17.74 25.91 -4.42
N ILE A 240 18.04 24.75 -3.85
CA ILE A 240 19.28 24.00 -4.09
C ILE A 240 19.31 23.45 -5.52
N TRP A 241 18.23 22.84 -5.96
CA TRP A 241 18.17 22.08 -7.21
C TRP A 241 17.65 22.90 -8.40
N GLY A 242 17.04 24.08 -8.15
CA GLY A 242 16.60 24.99 -9.18
C GLY A 242 15.32 24.59 -9.92
N HIS A 243 14.53 23.69 -9.36
CA HIS A 243 13.23 23.28 -9.91
C HIS A 243 12.20 23.04 -8.78
N PRO A 244 10.88 23.02 -9.09
CA PRO A 244 9.85 22.72 -8.10
C PRO A 244 9.99 21.31 -7.55
N TRP A 245 9.84 21.19 -6.24
CA TRP A 245 9.70 19.92 -5.53
C TRP A 245 8.23 19.69 -5.13
N ARG A 246 7.84 18.43 -5.03
CA ARG A 246 6.48 18.04 -4.69
C ARG A 246 6.45 17.26 -3.39
N VAL A 247 5.32 17.31 -2.68
CA VAL A 247 5.06 16.49 -1.49
C VAL A 247 3.85 15.62 -1.76
N MET A 248 4.04 14.31 -1.70
CA MET A 248 3.00 13.31 -1.78
C MET A 248 2.84 12.64 -0.43
N VAL A 249 1.60 12.30 -0.04
CA VAL A 249 1.33 11.57 1.20
C VAL A 249 0.54 10.31 0.91
N ARG A 250 1.00 9.18 1.45
CA ARG A 250 0.30 7.90 1.40
C ARG A 250 -0.46 7.69 2.71
N LEU A 251 -1.78 7.40 2.61
CA LEU A 251 -2.72 7.44 3.72
C LEU A 251 -3.66 6.23 3.69
N CYS A 252 -4.48 6.10 4.75
CA CYS A 252 -5.57 5.15 4.83
C CYS A 252 -6.63 5.34 3.74
N GLU A 253 -7.45 4.34 3.56
CA GLU A 253 -8.43 4.23 2.47
C GLU A 253 -9.49 5.34 2.47
N ARG A 254 -9.91 5.85 3.65
CA ARG A 254 -11.08 6.72 3.80
C ARG A 254 -10.77 8.04 4.49
N PRO A 255 -11.35 9.16 4.02
CA PRO A 255 -11.11 10.49 4.58
C PRO A 255 -11.44 10.62 6.07
N GLU A 256 -12.53 10.01 6.51
CA GLU A 256 -12.96 10.07 7.91
C GLU A 256 -11.96 9.41 8.85
N TRP A 257 -11.31 8.33 8.41
CA TRP A 257 -10.28 7.66 9.19
C TRP A 257 -9.01 8.50 9.28
N ALA A 258 -8.61 9.13 8.17
CA ALA A 258 -7.43 9.99 8.16
C ALA A 258 -7.48 11.04 9.26
N LYS A 259 -8.61 11.68 9.45
CA LYS A 259 -8.79 12.72 10.48
C LYS A 259 -8.68 12.17 11.90
N LEU A 260 -9.13 10.93 12.14
CA LEU A 260 -8.98 10.26 13.45
C LEU A 260 -7.51 10.01 13.78
N TYR A 261 -6.69 9.69 12.77
CA TYR A 261 -5.24 9.50 12.93
C TYR A 261 -4.44 10.81 13.02
N GLY A 262 -5.11 11.96 12.94
CA GLY A 262 -4.45 13.26 13.01
C GLY A 262 -4.05 13.82 11.63
N PHE A 263 -4.55 13.25 10.53
CA PHE A 263 -4.24 13.67 9.18
C PHE A 263 -5.34 14.58 8.62
N ASP A 264 -5.20 15.89 8.77
CA ASP A 264 -6.13 16.91 8.25
C ASP A 264 -5.76 17.28 6.81
N VAL A 265 -6.05 16.36 5.88
CA VAL A 265 -5.71 16.51 4.46
C VAL A 265 -6.34 17.78 3.88
N GLU A 266 -7.56 18.15 4.28
CA GLU A 266 -8.22 19.37 3.83
C GLU A 266 -7.41 20.63 4.21
N ALA A 267 -6.89 20.67 5.45
CA ALA A 267 -6.03 21.76 5.88
C ALA A 267 -4.68 21.76 5.15
N TRP A 268 -4.13 20.59 4.85
CA TRP A 268 -2.87 20.47 4.12
C TRP A 268 -2.99 20.97 2.68
N VAL A 269 -4.07 20.60 1.98
CA VAL A 269 -4.35 21.06 0.61
C VAL A 269 -4.58 22.57 0.58
N ARG A 270 -5.42 23.10 1.49
CA ARG A 270 -5.64 24.55 1.60
C ARG A 270 -4.36 25.32 1.89
N GLY A 271 -3.45 24.73 2.65
CA GLY A 271 -2.16 25.31 2.99
C GLY A 271 -1.09 25.14 1.92
N ASN A 272 -1.37 24.48 0.80
CA ASN A 272 -0.41 24.07 -0.23
C ASN A 272 0.78 23.27 0.37
N LEU A 273 0.51 22.46 1.38
CA LEU A 273 1.53 21.65 2.08
C LEU A 273 1.75 20.29 1.41
N VAL A 274 0.77 19.83 0.62
CA VAL A 274 0.81 18.58 -0.13
C VAL A 274 0.37 18.80 -1.57
N ASP A 275 1.00 18.08 -2.49
CA ASP A 275 0.76 18.15 -3.94
C ASP A 275 0.03 16.91 -4.47
N ALA A 276 -0.03 15.83 -3.71
CA ALA A 276 -0.78 14.63 -4.06
C ALA A 276 -1.11 13.78 -2.83
N ILE A 277 -2.12 12.93 -2.95
CA ILE A 277 -2.44 11.92 -1.95
C ILE A 277 -2.59 10.53 -2.59
N VAL A 278 -2.27 9.51 -1.80
CA VAL A 278 -2.38 8.09 -2.15
C VAL A 278 -3.17 7.37 -1.07
N PRO A 279 -4.51 7.36 -1.14
CA PRO A 279 -5.30 6.48 -0.30
C PRO A 279 -5.11 5.03 -0.72
N GLY A 280 -4.92 4.12 0.23
CA GLY A 280 -4.70 2.71 -0.06
C GLY A 280 -4.97 1.81 1.13
N GLY A 281 -5.13 0.50 0.85
CA GLY A 281 -5.26 -0.52 1.87
C GLY A 281 -4.01 -0.61 2.74
N TYR A 282 -4.21 -1.05 3.98
CA TYR A 282 -3.11 -1.34 4.89
C TYR A 282 -2.45 -2.68 4.51
N TRP A 283 -1.18 -2.79 4.84
CA TRP A 283 -0.32 -3.93 4.54
C TRP A 283 -1.02 -5.30 4.62
N GLY A 284 -0.99 -6.05 3.52
CA GLY A 284 -1.63 -7.35 3.40
C GLY A 284 -3.16 -7.31 3.28
N SER A 285 -3.75 -6.13 3.07
CA SER A 285 -5.18 -5.96 2.81
C SER A 285 -5.42 -5.27 1.47
N THR A 286 -6.63 -5.42 0.95
CA THR A 286 -7.04 -4.77 -0.28
C THR A 286 -8.49 -4.31 -0.23
N ASP A 287 -8.79 -3.17 -0.86
CA ASP A 287 -10.14 -2.62 -0.94
C ASP A 287 -10.43 -2.07 -2.34
N SER A 288 -11.36 -2.73 -3.05
CA SER A 288 -11.88 -2.26 -4.36
C SER A 288 -12.91 -1.13 -4.22
N SER A 289 -13.16 -0.65 -3.01
CA SER A 289 -14.18 0.38 -2.72
C SER A 289 -13.59 1.70 -2.21
N ILE A 290 -12.29 1.95 -2.40
CA ILE A 290 -11.66 3.21 -1.98
C ILE A 290 -12.46 4.39 -2.54
N PRO A 291 -12.96 5.33 -1.70
CA PRO A 291 -13.86 6.39 -2.12
C PRO A 291 -13.11 7.58 -2.76
N ILE A 292 -12.55 7.37 -3.95
CA ILE A 292 -11.76 8.39 -4.67
C ILE A 292 -12.54 9.69 -4.85
N GLY A 293 -13.86 9.59 -5.11
CA GLY A 293 -14.72 10.77 -5.26
C GLY A 293 -14.77 11.64 -3.99
N GLU A 294 -14.80 11.01 -2.81
CA GLU A 294 -14.78 11.73 -1.52
C GLU A 294 -13.42 12.38 -1.27
N TRP A 295 -12.31 11.66 -1.57
CA TRP A 295 -10.97 12.22 -1.51
C TRP A 295 -10.81 13.42 -2.46
N ARG A 296 -11.29 13.33 -3.70
CA ARG A 296 -11.25 14.44 -4.65
C ARG A 296 -12.07 15.63 -4.17
N ALA A 297 -13.26 15.38 -3.59
CA ALA A 297 -14.09 16.43 -3.01
C ALA A 297 -13.39 17.12 -1.84
N LEU A 298 -12.76 16.35 -0.95
CA LEU A 298 -11.96 16.86 0.18
C LEU A 298 -10.79 17.73 -0.30
N CYS A 299 -10.13 17.31 -1.39
CA CYS A 299 -9.00 18.03 -1.99
C CYS A 299 -9.44 19.22 -2.88
N GLY A 300 -10.74 19.48 -3.02
CA GLY A 300 -11.27 20.55 -3.89
C GLY A 300 -10.91 20.40 -5.37
N GLY A 301 -10.51 19.20 -5.81
CA GLY A 301 -10.03 18.92 -7.17
C GLY A 301 -8.69 19.56 -7.53
N GLY A 302 -8.00 20.16 -6.57
CA GLY A 302 -6.78 20.94 -6.82
C GLY A 302 -5.49 20.12 -6.90
N ILE A 303 -5.50 18.89 -6.37
CA ILE A 303 -4.35 17.98 -6.37
C ILE A 303 -4.73 16.57 -6.85
N PRO A 304 -3.78 15.80 -7.42
CA PRO A 304 -3.99 14.42 -7.81
C PRO A 304 -4.32 13.50 -6.64
N VAL A 305 -5.15 12.50 -6.94
CA VAL A 305 -5.49 11.40 -6.03
C VAL A 305 -5.16 10.09 -6.73
N PHE A 306 -4.19 9.33 -6.22
CA PHE A 306 -3.76 8.06 -6.78
C PHE A 306 -4.34 6.90 -5.98
N TRP A 307 -4.83 5.86 -6.66
CA TRP A 307 -5.33 4.67 -6.00
C TRP A 307 -4.18 3.76 -5.57
N GLY A 308 -3.98 3.57 -4.27
CA GLY A 308 -2.95 2.68 -3.74
C GLY A 308 -3.38 1.21 -3.69
N ILE A 309 -2.56 0.33 -4.26
CA ILE A 309 -2.71 -1.12 -4.15
C ILE A 309 -1.48 -1.74 -3.50
N GLU A 310 -1.68 -2.89 -2.86
CA GLU A 310 -0.65 -3.66 -2.17
C GLU A 310 -0.30 -4.93 -2.97
N ALA A 311 0.94 -5.39 -2.87
CA ALA A 311 1.37 -6.64 -3.47
C ALA A 311 0.65 -7.87 -2.88
N HIS A 312 0.24 -7.79 -1.63
CA HIS A 312 -0.47 -8.85 -0.94
C HIS A 312 -1.96 -8.54 -0.87
N THR A 313 -2.80 -9.52 -1.15
CA THR A 313 -4.26 -9.32 -1.28
C THR A 313 -5.04 -9.61 -0.01
N VAL A 314 -4.71 -10.69 0.69
CA VAL A 314 -5.47 -11.13 1.87
C VAL A 314 -4.58 -11.25 3.10
N ASN A 315 -3.33 -11.59 2.91
CA ASN A 315 -2.27 -11.62 3.93
C ASN A 315 -0.92 -11.78 3.23
N MET A 316 0.16 -11.89 4.00
CA MET A 316 1.52 -12.02 3.47
C MET A 316 1.77 -13.26 2.59
N LEU A 317 0.85 -14.21 2.54
CA LEU A 317 0.99 -15.44 1.77
C LEU A 317 0.28 -15.38 0.40
N HIS A 318 -0.62 -14.40 0.19
CA HIS A 318 -1.45 -14.31 -1.01
C HIS A 318 -1.09 -13.08 -1.83
N LEU A 319 -0.13 -13.23 -2.72
CA LEU A 319 0.27 -12.17 -3.64
C LEU A 319 -0.85 -11.86 -4.64
N THR A 320 -0.94 -10.60 -5.03
CA THR A 320 -1.84 -10.17 -6.12
C THR A 320 -1.42 -10.79 -7.46
N ASN A 321 -2.33 -10.82 -8.41
CA ASN A 321 -2.09 -11.34 -9.75
C ASN A 321 -2.71 -10.43 -10.83
N ALA A 322 -2.59 -10.83 -12.09
CA ALA A 322 -3.08 -10.04 -13.21
C ALA A 322 -4.60 -9.82 -13.16
N ASP A 323 -5.38 -10.80 -12.69
CA ASP A 323 -6.84 -10.69 -12.55
C ASP A 323 -7.24 -9.56 -11.61
N ALA A 324 -6.54 -9.44 -10.46
CA ALA A 324 -6.80 -8.41 -9.45
C ALA A 324 -6.22 -7.05 -9.87
N VAL A 325 -4.97 -7.00 -10.35
CA VAL A 325 -4.34 -5.72 -10.76
C VAL A 325 -5.07 -5.06 -11.91
N SER A 326 -5.57 -5.86 -12.89
CA SER A 326 -6.40 -5.33 -13.99
C SER A 326 -7.71 -4.74 -13.48
N ALA A 327 -8.34 -5.38 -12.49
CA ALA A 327 -9.56 -4.88 -11.87
C ALA A 327 -9.29 -3.56 -11.12
N TYR A 328 -8.21 -3.47 -10.33
CA TYR A 328 -7.83 -2.23 -9.64
C TYR A 328 -7.52 -1.09 -10.61
N TYR A 329 -6.83 -1.38 -11.71
CA TYR A 329 -6.59 -0.37 -12.74
C TYR A 329 -7.90 0.21 -13.28
N LEU A 330 -8.86 -0.65 -13.61
CA LEU A 330 -10.17 -0.23 -14.14
C LEU A 330 -10.98 0.51 -13.07
N SER A 331 -10.96 0.05 -11.82
CA SER A 331 -11.60 0.72 -10.69
C SER A 331 -11.03 2.12 -10.47
N ALA A 332 -9.71 2.25 -10.43
CA ALA A 332 -9.03 3.53 -10.27
C ALA A 332 -9.42 4.51 -11.37
N LYS A 333 -9.41 4.06 -12.62
CA LYS A 333 -9.76 4.89 -13.76
C LYS A 333 -11.22 5.31 -13.76
N ALA A 334 -12.14 4.38 -13.52
CA ALA A 334 -13.58 4.64 -13.47
C ALA A 334 -13.98 5.53 -12.29
N SER A 335 -13.28 5.44 -11.16
CA SER A 335 -13.51 6.30 -10.00
C SER A 335 -12.98 7.73 -10.16
N GLY A 336 -12.22 8.00 -11.24
CA GLY A 336 -11.61 9.29 -11.51
C GLY A 336 -10.30 9.52 -10.75
N ALA A 337 -9.61 8.46 -10.33
CA ALA A 337 -8.24 8.58 -9.84
C ALA A 337 -7.30 9.08 -10.94
N ASP A 338 -6.24 9.77 -10.56
CA ASP A 338 -5.24 10.31 -11.49
C ASP A 338 -4.15 9.27 -11.82
N GLY A 339 -4.18 8.09 -11.19
CA GLY A 339 -3.27 6.97 -11.47
C GLY A 339 -3.42 5.83 -10.47
N LEU A 340 -2.60 4.80 -10.71
CA LEU A 340 -2.48 3.62 -9.85
C LEU A 340 -1.11 3.63 -9.18
N TYR A 341 -1.10 3.59 -7.86
CA TYR A 341 0.10 3.45 -7.05
C TYR A 341 0.27 2.00 -6.63
N GLN A 342 1.39 1.40 -7.00
CA GLN A 342 1.71 0.00 -6.77
C GLN A 342 2.76 -0.12 -5.66
N PHE A 343 2.34 -0.56 -4.49
CA PHE A 343 3.22 -0.80 -3.34
C PHE A 343 3.76 -2.24 -3.35
N ASN A 344 5.07 -2.41 -3.18
CA ASN A 344 5.77 -3.70 -3.14
C ASN A 344 5.60 -4.59 -4.40
N LEU A 345 5.19 -4.04 -5.55
CA LEU A 345 5.07 -4.77 -6.82
C LEU A 345 6.31 -4.64 -7.72
N PHE A 346 7.43 -4.23 -7.17
CA PHE A 346 8.69 -4.01 -7.91
C PHE A 346 9.29 -5.29 -8.51
N GLY A 347 8.95 -6.47 -7.99
CA GLY A 347 9.29 -7.78 -8.54
C GLY A 347 8.31 -8.33 -9.58
N ALA A 348 7.29 -7.56 -9.98
CA ALA A 348 6.19 -8.00 -10.84
C ALA A 348 6.09 -7.21 -12.14
N PRO A 349 7.01 -7.40 -13.12
CA PRO A 349 6.99 -6.65 -14.39
C PRO A 349 5.68 -6.79 -15.17
N TRP A 350 4.97 -7.89 -15.00
CA TRP A 350 3.66 -8.10 -15.58
C TRP A 350 2.61 -7.09 -15.07
N ALA A 351 2.70 -6.66 -13.82
CA ALA A 351 1.79 -5.66 -13.24
C ALA A 351 2.01 -4.27 -13.86
N TRP A 352 3.25 -3.92 -14.20
CA TRP A 352 3.57 -2.65 -14.85
C TRP A 352 3.02 -2.59 -16.28
N GLY A 353 3.01 -3.72 -16.98
CA GLY A 353 2.45 -3.84 -18.34
C GLY A 353 0.92 -3.67 -18.39
N LEU A 354 0.21 -3.75 -17.26
CA LEU A 354 -1.25 -3.53 -17.18
C LEU A 354 -1.63 -2.04 -17.07
N CYS A 355 -0.75 -1.13 -17.48
CA CYS A 355 -0.92 0.31 -17.37
C CYS A 355 -1.74 0.94 -18.52
N SER A 356 -2.59 0.18 -19.20
CA SER A 356 -3.52 0.67 -20.20
C SER A 356 -4.88 -0.05 -20.11
N GLU A 357 -5.95 0.62 -20.57
CA GLU A 357 -7.28 0.00 -20.60
C GLU A 357 -7.30 -1.25 -21.46
N ASP A 358 -6.67 -1.21 -22.62
CA ASP A 358 -6.64 -2.34 -23.55
C ASP A 358 -5.96 -3.56 -22.90
N ALA A 359 -4.84 -3.36 -22.22
CA ALA A 359 -4.16 -4.43 -21.50
C ALA A 359 -5.00 -4.99 -20.34
N ALA A 360 -5.63 -4.11 -19.54
CA ALA A 360 -6.49 -4.55 -18.45
C ALA A 360 -7.76 -5.25 -18.96
N TYR A 361 -8.35 -4.79 -20.07
CA TYR A 361 -9.49 -5.46 -20.68
C TYR A 361 -9.14 -6.78 -21.39
N ALA A 362 -7.89 -6.97 -21.78
CA ALA A 362 -7.41 -8.22 -22.38
C ALA A 362 -7.32 -9.37 -21.36
N ILE A 363 -7.24 -9.09 -20.06
CA ILE A 363 -7.22 -10.12 -19.02
C ILE A 363 -8.55 -10.90 -19.04
N PRO A 364 -8.53 -12.24 -19.12
CA PRO A 364 -9.73 -13.06 -19.25
C PRO A 364 -10.73 -12.86 -18.11
N THR A 365 -10.28 -12.93 -16.88
CA THR A 365 -11.09 -12.72 -15.66
C THR A 365 -10.59 -11.51 -14.90
N ARG A 366 -11.50 -10.67 -14.39
CA ARG A 366 -11.21 -9.53 -13.54
C ARG A 366 -11.82 -9.74 -12.17
N ARG A 367 -11.04 -9.48 -11.12
CA ARG A 367 -11.42 -9.79 -9.75
C ARG A 367 -11.29 -8.54 -8.89
N PHE A 368 -12.45 -8.00 -8.51
CA PHE A 368 -12.58 -6.82 -7.64
C PHE A 368 -12.69 -7.33 -6.21
N LEU A 369 -11.60 -7.19 -5.46
CA LEU A 369 -11.46 -7.75 -4.12
C LEU A 369 -11.59 -6.66 -3.05
N THR A 370 -12.30 -6.99 -1.98
CA THR A 370 -12.19 -6.30 -0.70
C THR A 370 -11.90 -7.35 0.36
N ALA A 371 -10.69 -7.35 0.86
CA ALA A 371 -10.22 -8.33 1.82
C ALA A 371 -9.22 -7.69 2.76
N MET A 372 -9.27 -8.08 4.03
CA MET A 372 -8.35 -7.58 5.03
C MET A 372 -7.33 -8.65 5.47
N ASN A 373 -6.20 -8.18 5.95
CA ASN A 373 -5.20 -9.00 6.61
C ASN A 373 -5.64 -9.24 8.06
N ASP A 374 -6.41 -10.30 8.25
CA ASP A 374 -7.19 -10.41 9.44
C ASP A 374 -6.52 -11.07 10.64
N VAL A 375 -5.51 -11.89 10.48
CA VAL A 375 -5.49 -12.96 11.47
C VAL A 375 -4.15 -13.22 12.10
N GLN A 376 -3.11 -12.72 11.52
CA GLN A 376 -1.79 -13.10 12.03
C GLN A 376 -1.35 -12.28 13.24
N VAL A 377 -1.99 -11.14 13.47
CA VAL A 377 -1.64 -10.24 14.57
C VAL A 377 -2.90 -9.84 15.33
N PRO A 378 -3.26 -10.55 16.41
CA PRO A 378 -4.37 -10.14 17.28
C PRO A 378 -4.22 -8.68 17.69
N GLY A 379 -5.29 -7.90 17.57
CA GLY A 379 -5.30 -6.49 17.95
C GLY A 379 -5.01 -5.49 16.83
N TRP A 380 -4.74 -5.92 15.61
CA TRP A 380 -4.63 -4.99 14.47
C TRP A 380 -5.93 -4.24 14.20
N TYR A 381 -7.07 -4.91 14.39
CA TYR A 381 -8.40 -4.33 14.22
C TYR A 381 -8.66 -3.09 15.06
N GLU A 382 -8.09 -3.01 16.24
CA GLU A 382 -8.27 -1.85 17.12
C GLU A 382 -7.61 -0.58 16.60
N TYR A 383 -6.64 -0.73 15.70
CA TYR A 383 -5.77 0.37 15.28
C TYR A 383 -5.81 0.69 13.79
N VAL A 384 -6.32 -0.22 12.95
CA VAL A 384 -6.48 0.01 11.52
C VAL A 384 -7.91 -0.28 11.14
N PRO A 385 -8.74 0.74 10.95
CA PRO A 385 -10.09 0.53 10.50
C PRO A 385 -10.08 -0.05 9.10
N HIS A 386 -10.95 -1.02 8.88
CA HIS A 386 -11.21 -1.64 7.59
C HIS A 386 -12.69 -1.61 7.29
N TYR A 387 -13.01 -1.68 6.00
CA TYR A 387 -14.40 -1.78 5.56
C TYR A 387 -15.04 -3.11 5.99
N LEU A 388 -14.28 -4.19 5.96
CA LEU A 388 -14.66 -5.50 6.51
C LEU A 388 -14.12 -5.68 7.94
N PRO A 389 -14.78 -6.48 8.80
CA PRO A 389 -15.99 -7.23 8.52
C PRO A 389 -17.27 -6.39 8.51
N LEU A 390 -18.25 -6.79 7.68
CA LEU A 390 -19.60 -6.23 7.72
C LEU A 390 -20.52 -7.12 8.56
N SER A 391 -21.12 -6.54 9.60
CA SER A 391 -22.13 -7.24 10.41
C SER A 391 -23.49 -7.15 9.73
N VAL A 392 -24.12 -8.29 9.45
CA VAL A 392 -25.48 -8.40 8.92
C VAL A 392 -26.39 -8.93 10.02
N ARG A 393 -27.43 -8.17 10.38
CA ARG A 393 -28.38 -8.53 11.43
C ARG A 393 -29.77 -8.75 10.84
N PRO A 394 -30.59 -9.69 11.39
CA PRO A 394 -31.97 -9.87 10.95
C PRO A 394 -32.76 -8.54 10.96
N GLY A 395 -33.51 -8.32 9.89
CA GLY A 395 -34.29 -7.08 9.73
C GLY A 395 -33.53 -5.85 9.27
N THR A 396 -32.20 -5.97 9.07
CA THR A 396 -31.36 -4.90 8.51
C THR A 396 -30.77 -5.30 7.17
N ALA A 397 -30.36 -4.31 6.37
CA ALA A 397 -29.58 -4.54 5.17
C ALA A 397 -28.31 -3.71 5.23
N VAL A 398 -27.20 -4.29 4.78
CA VAL A 398 -25.92 -3.60 4.62
C VAL A 398 -25.50 -3.63 3.15
N CYS A 399 -24.70 -2.66 2.74
CA CYS A 399 -24.29 -2.50 1.35
C CYS A 399 -22.78 -2.48 1.24
N HIS A 400 -22.28 -3.01 0.11
CA HIS A 400 -20.89 -2.84 -0.34
C HIS A 400 -20.90 -2.41 -1.80
N SER A 401 -20.25 -1.29 -2.09
CA SER A 401 -20.18 -0.73 -3.44
C SER A 401 -18.76 -0.82 -3.97
N VAL A 402 -18.63 -1.30 -5.21
CA VAL A 402 -17.36 -1.44 -5.91
C VAL A 402 -17.45 -0.69 -7.24
N THR A 403 -16.45 0.13 -7.52
CA THR A 403 -16.31 0.75 -8.85
C THR A 403 -15.55 -0.22 -9.75
N THR A 404 -16.21 -0.70 -10.80
CA THR A 404 -15.67 -1.76 -11.65
C THR A 404 -15.22 -1.28 -13.04
N GLY A 405 -15.60 -0.07 -13.42
CA GLY A 405 -15.58 0.30 -14.81
C GLY A 405 -16.56 -0.56 -15.62
N LYS A 406 -16.38 -0.61 -16.93
CA LYS A 406 -17.22 -1.45 -17.79
C LYS A 406 -16.94 -2.93 -17.56
N LEU A 407 -17.96 -3.67 -17.14
CA LEU A 407 -17.89 -5.12 -17.04
C LEU A 407 -17.91 -5.76 -18.43
N LYS A 408 -17.26 -6.93 -18.59
CA LYS A 408 -17.31 -7.70 -19.85
C LYS A 408 -18.74 -8.11 -20.18
N THR A 409 -19.12 -8.01 -21.43
CA THR A 409 -20.41 -8.45 -21.94
C THR A 409 -20.36 -9.92 -22.34
N GLY A 410 -21.47 -10.62 -22.24
CA GLY A 410 -21.55 -12.04 -22.63
C GLY A 410 -21.13 -13.04 -21.57
N GLU A 411 -20.81 -12.58 -20.37
CA GLU A 411 -20.30 -13.42 -19.29
C GLU A 411 -21.09 -13.22 -17.98
N ASP A 412 -21.23 -14.28 -17.21
CA ASP A 412 -21.83 -14.20 -15.86
C ASP A 412 -20.97 -13.37 -14.91
N ILE A 413 -21.56 -12.89 -13.84
CA ILE A 413 -20.86 -12.28 -12.71
C ILE A 413 -20.97 -13.22 -11.54
N LEU A 414 -19.84 -13.59 -10.96
CA LEU A 414 -19.78 -14.30 -9.69
C LEU A 414 -19.45 -13.36 -8.54
N LEU A 415 -20.11 -13.58 -7.43
CA LEU A 415 -19.78 -12.98 -6.14
C LEU A 415 -19.27 -14.10 -5.26
N HIS A 416 -18.07 -13.97 -4.73
CA HIS A 416 -17.50 -14.86 -3.74
C HIS A 416 -17.45 -14.12 -2.41
N ILE A 417 -18.12 -14.64 -1.39
CA ILE A 417 -18.32 -13.96 -0.12
C ILE A 417 -17.83 -14.88 1.01
N GLY A 418 -16.89 -14.40 1.80
CA GLY A 418 -16.46 -15.06 3.02
C GLY A 418 -17.44 -14.77 4.14
N VAL A 419 -18.10 -15.80 4.65
CA VAL A 419 -19.19 -15.69 5.62
C VAL A 419 -18.83 -16.41 6.92
N LEU A 420 -19.09 -15.75 8.04
CA LEU A 420 -19.01 -16.29 9.40
C LEU A 420 -20.38 -16.21 10.08
N ALA A 421 -20.85 -17.29 10.67
CA ALA A 421 -22.04 -17.25 11.53
C ALA A 421 -21.73 -16.52 12.85
N ASP A 422 -22.59 -15.59 13.25
CA ASP A 422 -22.49 -14.86 14.51
C ASP A 422 -23.63 -15.28 15.46
N GLU A 423 -23.92 -16.59 15.47
CA GLU A 423 -24.93 -17.24 16.30
C GLU A 423 -24.40 -18.61 16.76
N GLU A 424 -24.53 -18.88 18.05
CA GLU A 424 -24.06 -20.13 18.65
C GLU A 424 -24.75 -21.35 18.01
N GLY A 425 -23.96 -22.35 17.68
CA GLY A 425 -24.40 -23.61 17.06
C GLY A 425 -24.67 -23.53 15.56
N LYS A 426 -24.47 -22.37 14.92
CA LYS A 426 -24.56 -22.20 13.48
C LYS A 426 -23.20 -22.30 12.80
N THR A 427 -23.20 -22.87 11.61
CA THR A 427 -22.02 -23.00 10.76
C THR A 427 -21.94 -21.87 9.74
N PRO A 428 -20.78 -21.62 9.11
CA PRO A 428 -20.70 -20.71 7.95
C PRO A 428 -21.64 -21.09 6.81
N ALA A 429 -21.93 -22.38 6.61
CA ALA A 429 -22.90 -22.84 5.60
C ALA A 429 -24.33 -22.42 5.94
N ASP A 430 -24.75 -22.57 7.22
CA ASP A 430 -26.06 -22.08 7.69
C ASP A 430 -26.20 -20.57 7.46
N ALA A 431 -25.12 -19.83 7.70
CA ALA A 431 -25.09 -18.38 7.49
C ALA A 431 -25.18 -18.02 6.01
N ALA A 432 -24.47 -18.74 5.15
CA ALA A 432 -24.51 -18.51 3.70
C ALA A 432 -25.89 -18.83 3.10
N GLU A 433 -26.56 -19.90 3.54
CA GLU A 433 -27.93 -20.25 3.12
C GLU A 433 -28.97 -19.21 3.60
N ALA A 434 -28.71 -18.58 4.75
CA ALA A 434 -29.57 -17.53 5.30
C ALA A 434 -29.32 -16.14 4.66
N LEU A 435 -28.23 -15.98 3.89
CA LEU A 435 -27.82 -14.71 3.30
C LEU A 435 -28.50 -14.47 1.94
N ASN A 436 -29.25 -13.38 1.87
CA ASN A 436 -29.80 -12.88 0.61
C ASN A 436 -28.86 -11.82 0.03
N VAL A 437 -28.44 -12.03 -1.21
CA VAL A 437 -27.55 -11.13 -1.94
C VAL A 437 -28.29 -10.56 -3.15
N LYS A 438 -28.22 -9.23 -3.30
CA LYS A 438 -28.68 -8.53 -4.51
C LYS A 438 -27.55 -7.66 -5.04
N LEU A 439 -27.39 -7.65 -6.35
CA LEU A 439 -26.41 -6.78 -7.03
C LEU A 439 -27.16 -5.74 -7.86
N ASN A 440 -27.05 -4.46 -7.55
CA ASN A 440 -27.86 -3.35 -8.12
C ASN A 440 -29.38 -3.68 -8.14
N GLY A 441 -29.87 -4.30 -7.06
CA GLY A 441 -31.26 -4.72 -6.92
C GLY A 441 -31.63 -6.04 -7.62
N VAL A 442 -30.73 -6.64 -8.40
CA VAL A 442 -30.92 -7.95 -9.04
C VAL A 442 -30.61 -9.06 -8.02
N PRO A 443 -31.55 -9.97 -7.71
CA PRO A 443 -31.26 -11.11 -6.85
C PRO A 443 -30.18 -12.01 -7.44
N CYS A 444 -29.23 -12.45 -6.62
CA CYS A 444 -28.18 -13.38 -7.00
C CYS A 444 -28.58 -14.82 -6.67
N GLU A 445 -28.24 -15.73 -7.56
CA GLU A 445 -28.47 -17.17 -7.38
C GLU A 445 -27.38 -17.77 -6.50
N TYR A 446 -27.73 -18.40 -5.37
CA TYR A 446 -26.78 -19.09 -4.50
C TYR A 446 -26.26 -20.38 -5.17
N LEU A 447 -24.95 -20.57 -5.19
CA LEU A 447 -24.29 -21.71 -5.82
C LEU A 447 -23.59 -22.65 -4.81
N GLY A 448 -23.45 -22.24 -3.55
CA GLY A 448 -22.61 -22.96 -2.58
C GLY A 448 -21.13 -22.71 -2.79
N VAL A 449 -20.30 -23.71 -2.49
CA VAL A 449 -18.85 -23.68 -2.71
C VAL A 449 -18.57 -24.06 -4.18
N THR A 450 -17.80 -23.24 -4.89
CA THR A 450 -17.52 -23.44 -6.31
C THR A 450 -16.05 -23.71 -6.64
N GLY A 451 -15.11 -23.35 -5.75
CA GLY A 451 -13.68 -23.42 -6.02
C GLY A 451 -13.16 -22.33 -6.98
N GLU A 452 -13.99 -21.33 -7.31
CA GLU A 452 -13.68 -20.30 -8.30
C GLU A 452 -13.26 -18.96 -7.72
N SER A 453 -13.28 -18.78 -6.38
CA SER A 453 -12.78 -17.57 -5.76
C SER A 453 -11.27 -17.40 -5.97
N PHE A 454 -10.78 -16.19 -5.83
CA PHE A 454 -9.35 -15.88 -5.93
C PHE A 454 -8.49 -16.79 -5.07
N LEU A 455 -8.86 -16.96 -3.80
CA LEU A 455 -8.10 -17.81 -2.88
C LEU A 455 -8.17 -19.29 -3.26
N GLU A 456 -9.34 -19.80 -3.58
CA GLU A 456 -9.53 -21.21 -3.93
C GLU A 456 -8.81 -21.59 -5.24
N LYS A 457 -8.79 -20.66 -6.21
CA LYS A 457 -8.23 -20.89 -7.55
C LYS A 457 -6.71 -20.72 -7.60
N HIS A 458 -6.20 -19.67 -6.99
CA HIS A 458 -4.78 -19.31 -7.07
C HIS A 458 -3.95 -19.80 -5.89
N TYR A 459 -4.58 -20.06 -4.75
CA TYR A 459 -3.92 -20.48 -3.51
C TYR A 459 -4.62 -21.64 -2.80
N PRO A 460 -4.98 -22.72 -3.51
CA PRO A 460 -5.84 -23.76 -2.95
C PRO A 460 -5.23 -24.45 -1.72
N ASP A 461 -3.92 -24.71 -1.74
CA ASP A 461 -3.26 -25.40 -0.64
C ASP A 461 -3.09 -24.47 0.58
N THR A 462 -2.62 -23.25 0.36
CA THR A 462 -2.41 -22.26 1.42
C THR A 462 -3.73 -21.85 2.07
N TYR A 463 -4.78 -21.68 1.27
CA TYR A 463 -6.12 -21.39 1.77
C TYR A 463 -6.67 -22.54 2.61
N ARG A 464 -6.54 -23.79 2.14
CA ARG A 464 -7.00 -24.99 2.87
C ARG A 464 -6.24 -25.25 4.16
N GLU A 465 -4.93 -25.05 4.19
CA GLU A 465 -4.12 -25.19 5.41
C GLU A 465 -4.50 -24.13 6.45
N GLN A 466 -4.74 -22.90 6.02
CA GLN A 466 -5.17 -21.79 6.87
C GLN A 466 -6.64 -21.86 7.26
N GLU A 467 -7.44 -22.55 6.46
CA GLU A 467 -8.86 -22.72 6.67
C GLU A 467 -9.21 -23.31 8.03
N ARG A 468 -8.36 -24.17 8.59
CA ARG A 468 -8.65 -24.85 9.84
C ARG A 468 -8.47 -23.99 11.08
N ASP A 469 -7.46 -23.07 11.07
CA ASP A 469 -7.00 -22.43 12.31
C ASP A 469 -6.99 -20.91 12.25
N ARG A 470 -7.12 -20.29 11.06
CA ARG A 470 -6.95 -18.84 10.87
C ARG A 470 -8.18 -18.11 10.36
N TYR A 471 -8.98 -18.75 9.48
CA TYR A 471 -10.18 -18.16 8.92
C TYR A 471 -11.40 -18.90 9.43
N PRO A 472 -12.13 -18.36 10.43
CA PRO A 472 -13.37 -18.95 10.90
C PRO A 472 -14.51 -18.85 9.86
N TRP A 473 -14.34 -17.95 8.90
CA TRP A 473 -15.25 -17.80 7.76
C TRP A 473 -14.94 -18.77 6.62
N ARG A 474 -15.93 -18.99 5.75
CA ARG A 474 -15.82 -19.80 4.53
C ARG A 474 -16.35 -19.05 3.35
N ILE A 475 -15.75 -19.27 2.15
CA ILE A 475 -16.18 -18.65 0.90
C ILE A 475 -17.31 -19.43 0.28
N PHE A 476 -18.38 -18.73 -0.04
CA PHE A 476 -19.52 -19.22 -0.82
C PHE A 476 -19.73 -18.31 -2.01
N SER A 477 -20.42 -18.83 -3.04
CA SER A 477 -20.57 -18.14 -4.31
C SER A 477 -22.03 -17.87 -4.64
N TRP A 478 -22.27 -16.73 -5.26
CA TRP A 478 -23.55 -16.33 -5.85
C TRP A 478 -23.31 -15.90 -7.29
N ARG A 479 -24.33 -16.01 -8.14
CA ARG A 479 -24.27 -15.68 -9.56
C ARG A 479 -25.34 -14.70 -9.97
N VAL A 480 -24.96 -13.73 -10.81
CA VAL A 480 -25.89 -12.96 -11.62
C VAL A 480 -25.71 -13.41 -13.08
N ARG A 481 -26.77 -14.03 -13.65
CA ARG A 481 -26.76 -14.49 -15.02
C ARG A 481 -26.74 -13.33 -16.01
N GLU A 482 -26.10 -13.52 -17.15
CA GLU A 482 -26.01 -12.54 -18.23
C GLU A 482 -27.39 -11.98 -18.62
N THR A 483 -28.42 -12.81 -18.67
CA THR A 483 -29.80 -12.41 -19.00
C THR A 483 -30.36 -11.30 -18.11
N ASN A 484 -29.88 -11.19 -16.88
CA ASN A 484 -30.27 -10.14 -15.92
C ASN A 484 -29.34 -8.92 -15.93
N ARG A 485 -28.27 -8.94 -16.72
CA ARG A 485 -27.19 -7.98 -16.71
C ARG A 485 -27.57 -6.58 -17.23
N GLN A 486 -28.59 -6.48 -18.09
CA GLN A 486 -29.09 -5.20 -18.58
C GLN A 486 -29.47 -4.23 -17.45
N ARG A 487 -29.64 -4.74 -16.21
CA ARG A 487 -29.88 -3.97 -15.00
C ARG A 487 -28.60 -3.52 -14.28
N LEU A 488 -27.45 -4.06 -14.68
CA LEU A 488 -26.14 -3.69 -14.12
C LEU A 488 -25.45 -2.66 -15.01
N THR A 489 -26.17 -1.59 -15.31
CA THR A 489 -25.64 -0.47 -16.09
C THR A 489 -24.84 0.46 -15.20
N GLY A 490 -23.71 0.95 -15.69
CA GLY A 490 -22.85 1.89 -14.96
C GLY A 490 -21.48 1.28 -14.65
N GLU A 491 -20.65 2.11 -14.05
CA GLU A 491 -19.26 1.78 -13.70
C GLU A 491 -19.10 1.40 -12.22
N SER A 492 -20.21 1.40 -11.48
CA SER A 492 -20.27 0.99 -10.07
C SER A 492 -21.34 -0.06 -9.84
N VAL A 493 -21.04 -0.99 -8.98
CA VAL A 493 -21.90 -2.10 -8.60
C VAL A 493 -22.05 -2.11 -7.09
N THR A 494 -23.30 -2.18 -6.61
CA THR A 494 -23.62 -2.25 -5.18
C THR A 494 -24.22 -3.60 -4.86
N ALA A 495 -23.54 -4.35 -4.01
CA ALA A 495 -24.08 -5.53 -3.35
C ALA A 495 -24.87 -5.12 -2.10
N VAL A 496 -26.07 -5.67 -1.96
CA VAL A 496 -26.93 -5.50 -0.78
C VAL A 496 -27.11 -6.85 -0.12
N PHE A 497 -26.79 -6.90 1.16
CA PHE A 497 -26.84 -8.09 2.00
C PHE A 497 -27.93 -7.97 3.05
N SER A 498 -28.77 -8.99 3.18
CA SER A 498 -29.70 -9.15 4.28
C SER A 498 -29.77 -10.62 4.68
N ALA A 499 -29.98 -10.91 5.96
CA ALA A 499 -29.95 -12.29 6.44
C ALA A 499 -31.06 -12.58 7.46
N ALA A 500 -31.43 -13.86 7.52
CA ALA A 500 -32.40 -14.36 8.50
C ALA A 500 -31.77 -14.65 9.89
N ILE A 501 -30.45 -14.83 9.92
CA ILE A 501 -29.66 -15.01 11.17
C ILE A 501 -28.52 -13.98 11.22
N PRO A 502 -27.97 -13.68 12.41
CA PRO A 502 -26.79 -12.82 12.52
C PRO A 502 -25.57 -13.47 11.88
N LEU A 503 -24.83 -12.70 11.09
CA LEU A 503 -23.61 -13.15 10.45
C LEU A 503 -22.64 -11.98 10.20
N GLN A 504 -21.40 -12.33 9.84
CA GLN A 504 -20.37 -11.39 9.38
C GLN A 504 -19.91 -11.76 7.97
N ILE A 505 -19.55 -10.73 7.21
CA ILE A 505 -18.91 -10.83 5.89
C ILE A 505 -17.49 -10.34 6.05
N ASP A 506 -16.51 -11.23 5.87
CA ASP A 506 -15.09 -10.98 6.09
C ASP A 506 -14.27 -10.92 4.79
N TYR A 507 -14.86 -11.35 3.70
CA TYR A 507 -14.27 -11.35 2.37
C TYR A 507 -15.35 -11.05 1.33
N PHE A 508 -15.02 -10.21 0.37
CA PHE A 508 -15.86 -9.91 -0.78
C PHE A 508 -15.04 -9.93 -2.05
N GLU A 509 -15.53 -10.62 -3.06
CA GLU A 509 -14.97 -10.64 -4.41
C GLU A 509 -16.09 -10.58 -5.43
N LEU A 510 -15.98 -9.65 -6.38
CA LEU A 510 -16.77 -9.65 -7.59
C LEU A 510 -15.85 -10.11 -8.73
N ALA A 511 -16.18 -11.23 -9.35
CA ALA A 511 -15.45 -11.79 -10.49
C ALA A 511 -16.29 -11.70 -11.76
N ASN A 512 -15.67 -11.19 -12.84
CA ASN A 512 -16.29 -11.05 -14.13
C ASN A 512 -15.35 -11.57 -15.23
N GLY A 513 -15.71 -12.68 -15.86
CA GLY A 513 -14.88 -13.33 -16.85
C GLY A 513 -15.31 -14.75 -17.19
N GLU A 514 -14.42 -15.52 -17.78
CA GLU A 514 -14.65 -16.92 -18.14
C GLU A 514 -14.56 -17.83 -16.92
N PHE A 515 -15.62 -18.60 -16.66
CA PHE A 515 -15.70 -19.58 -15.59
C PHE A 515 -15.99 -20.97 -16.17
N ASN A 516 -15.26 -21.99 -15.72
CA ASN A 516 -15.48 -23.36 -16.14
C ASN A 516 -16.65 -23.99 -15.35
N GLU A 517 -17.82 -24.14 -15.97
CA GLU A 517 -18.98 -24.81 -15.36
C GLU A 517 -18.73 -26.28 -14.95
N GLN A 518 -17.65 -26.90 -15.45
CA GLN A 518 -17.42 -28.33 -15.25
C GLN A 518 -16.82 -28.70 -13.89
N ASP A 519 -16.20 -27.76 -13.17
CA ASP A 519 -15.53 -28.07 -11.90
C ASP A 519 -16.48 -28.06 -10.68
N GLY A 520 -17.62 -27.39 -10.76
CA GLY A 520 -18.62 -27.34 -9.68
C GLY A 520 -19.45 -28.63 -9.49
N LYS A 521 -19.31 -29.64 -10.39
CA LYS A 521 -20.05 -30.92 -10.30
C LYS A 521 -19.22 -32.12 -9.81
N ARG A 522 -17.98 -31.90 -9.42
CA ARG A 522 -17.06 -32.98 -9.00
C ARG A 522 -16.52 -32.78 -7.57
N ARG A 523 -17.40 -32.51 -6.61
CA ARG A 523 -17.06 -32.82 -5.20
C ARG A 523 -18.31 -32.93 -4.34
#